data_2c8ac3b0c91b53bd8fd41e98f9142f62
#
_entry.id   2c8ac3b0c91b53bd8fd41e98f9142f62
#
_cell.length_a   1.000
_cell.length_b   1.000
_cell.length_c   1.000
_cell.angle_alpha   90.00
_cell.angle_beta   90.00
_cell.angle_gamma   90.00
#
_symmetry.space_group_name_H-M   'P 1'
#
loop_
_entity.id
_entity.type
_entity.pdbx_description
1 polymer ?
#
loop_
_entity_poly.entity_id
_entity_poly.type
_entity_poly.pdbx_seq_one_letter_code
_entity_poly.pdbx_strand_id
1 'polypeptide(L)'
;RKDLTGSVSIVGSETIEKLKPIDAAQALQGTTAGVSVSSASGAPGSGFNILIRGVSSNGNNQPLIIVDGYEGNLNTINPDDIETITVLKDAQASIYGVKGANGVVLITSKKGKKGSAPKAFYNAYSGVQETSKKLNYMNGLEYASYLNEAYAAGQTLNTLVDQNLTSDPNYTIQDGQILPFQNLSSLGSGVNWQDEVFDTATIISH
;
A
#
# COMPACT_ATOMS: atom_id res chain seq x y z
N ARG A 1 -16.99 34.25 4.37
CA ARG A 1 -17.03 32.82 3.99
C ARG A 1 -18.20 32.68 3.03
N LYS A 2 -17.93 32.39 1.76
CA LYS A 2 -18.98 31.94 0.84
C LYS A 2 -19.43 30.57 1.32
N ASP A 3 -20.71 30.39 1.54
CA ASP A 3 -21.32 29.10 1.87
C ASP A 3 -21.05 28.14 0.71
N LEU A 4 -20.09 27.25 0.89
CA LEU A 4 -19.83 26.13 0.00
C LEU A 4 -20.91 25.09 0.30
N THR A 5 -21.94 25.01 -0.54
CA THR A 5 -23.07 24.09 -0.41
C THR A 5 -22.73 22.63 -0.75
N GLY A 6 -21.42 22.29 -0.91
CA GLY A 6 -20.96 20.96 -1.27
C GLY A 6 -19.87 20.42 -0.34
N SER A 7 -19.64 19.10 -0.39
CA SER A 7 -18.59 18.44 0.37
C SER A 7 -17.23 18.65 -0.29
N VAL A 8 -16.56 19.75 0.08
CA VAL A 8 -15.23 20.12 -0.41
C VAL A 8 -14.26 20.07 0.77
N SER A 9 -13.10 19.44 0.56
CA SER A 9 -12.00 19.43 1.51
C SER A 9 -10.79 20.11 0.87
N ILE A 10 -10.14 21.00 1.60
CA ILE A 10 -9.00 21.77 1.12
C ILE A 10 -7.82 21.53 2.06
N VAL A 11 -6.69 21.13 1.48
CA VAL A 11 -5.40 21.01 2.16
C VAL A 11 -4.48 22.09 1.60
N GLY A 12 -4.06 23.02 2.44
CA GLY A 12 -3.19 24.13 2.04
C GLY A 12 -1.71 23.78 2.19
N SER A 13 -0.85 24.60 1.55
CA SER A 13 0.60 24.46 1.57
C SER A 13 1.19 24.35 2.98
N GLU A 14 0.67 25.11 3.95
CA GLU A 14 1.14 25.03 5.34
C GLU A 14 0.99 23.65 5.96
N THR A 15 -0.09 22.93 5.64
CA THR A 15 -0.31 21.57 6.12
C THR A 15 0.62 20.60 5.41
N ILE A 16 0.82 20.77 4.09
CA ILE A 16 1.72 19.97 3.28
C ILE A 16 3.17 20.12 3.78
N GLU A 17 3.61 21.34 3.99
CA GLU A 17 4.95 21.66 4.51
C GLU A 17 5.22 21.06 5.90
N LYS A 18 4.19 21.00 6.78
CA LYS A 18 4.30 20.36 8.09
C LYS A 18 4.40 18.84 8.02
N LEU A 19 3.67 18.23 7.09
CA LEU A 19 3.65 16.77 6.92
C LEU A 19 4.89 16.24 6.22
N LYS A 20 5.56 17.07 5.39
CA LYS A 20 6.70 16.70 4.54
C LYS A 20 6.48 15.35 3.82
N PRO A 21 5.39 15.23 3.07
CA PRO A 21 5.06 13.99 2.39
C PRO A 21 6.09 13.71 1.29
N ILE A 22 6.40 12.44 1.07
CA ILE A 22 7.27 12.01 -0.06
C ILE A 22 6.53 12.17 -1.39
N ASP A 23 5.20 12.01 -1.36
CA ASP A 23 4.31 12.07 -2.51
C ASP A 23 3.09 12.95 -2.20
N ALA A 24 2.59 13.66 -3.21
CA ALA A 24 1.43 14.54 -3.07
C ALA A 24 0.17 13.80 -2.57
N ALA A 25 0.03 12.51 -2.86
CA ALA A 25 -1.06 11.69 -2.36
C ALA A 25 -1.01 11.49 -0.84
N GLN A 26 0.19 11.39 -0.25
CA GLN A 26 0.34 11.27 1.20
C GLN A 26 -0.18 12.51 1.95
N ALA A 27 -0.13 13.68 1.32
CA ALA A 27 -0.68 14.89 1.91
C ALA A 27 -2.19 14.81 2.17
N LEU A 28 -2.89 13.94 1.45
CA LEU A 28 -4.33 13.69 1.65
C LEU A 28 -4.61 12.66 2.76
N GLN A 29 -3.63 11.84 3.10
CA GLN A 29 -3.79 10.77 4.09
C GLN A 29 -4.05 11.34 5.49
N GLY A 30 -5.19 11.01 6.08
CA GLY A 30 -5.58 11.48 7.40
C GLY A 30 -5.99 12.95 7.48
N THR A 31 -5.79 13.76 6.43
CA THR A 31 -6.14 15.19 6.40
C THR A 31 -7.53 15.45 5.83
N THR A 32 -8.03 14.54 5.01
CA THR A 32 -9.28 14.70 4.27
C THR A 32 -10.28 13.60 4.61
N ALA A 33 -11.39 13.96 5.25
CA ALA A 33 -12.45 13.00 5.59
C ALA A 33 -13.03 12.33 4.34
N GLY A 34 -13.23 11.01 4.39
CA GLY A 34 -13.78 10.22 3.27
C GLY A 34 -12.82 10.02 2.09
N VAL A 35 -11.53 10.29 2.28
CA VAL A 35 -10.47 9.93 1.34
C VAL A 35 -9.59 8.86 1.99
N SER A 36 -9.47 7.73 1.31
CA SER A 36 -8.56 6.65 1.68
C SER A 36 -7.35 6.67 0.74
N VAL A 37 -6.17 6.71 1.31
CA VAL A 37 -4.91 6.66 0.57
C VAL A 37 -4.14 5.44 1.04
N SER A 38 -3.83 4.55 0.12
CA SER A 38 -3.06 3.34 0.38
C SER A 38 -1.91 3.23 -0.60
N SER A 39 -0.77 2.74 -0.16
CA SER A 39 0.33 2.42 -1.06
C SER A 39 -0.08 1.32 -2.04
N ALA A 40 0.27 1.44 -3.30
CA ALA A 40 0.00 0.42 -4.32
C ALA A 40 0.79 -0.86 -4.05
N SER A 41 1.99 -0.74 -3.48
CA SER A 41 2.80 -1.85 -3.00
C SER A 41 3.75 -1.38 -1.89
N GLY A 42 4.47 -2.31 -1.25
CA GLY A 42 5.51 -1.97 -0.27
C GLY A 42 6.84 -1.52 -0.90
N ALA A 43 6.96 -1.53 -2.22
CA ALA A 43 8.20 -1.14 -2.89
C ALA A 43 8.41 0.39 -2.83
N PRO A 44 9.64 0.85 -2.63
CA PRO A 44 9.98 2.27 -2.71
C PRO A 44 9.58 2.86 -4.08
N GLY A 45 8.93 4.02 -4.08
CA GLY A 45 8.47 4.66 -5.32
C GLY A 45 7.22 4.03 -5.96
N SER A 46 6.62 3.01 -5.34
CA SER A 46 5.30 2.56 -5.76
C SER A 46 4.29 3.67 -5.49
N GLY A 47 3.49 4.03 -6.48
CA GLY A 47 2.47 5.07 -6.35
C GLY A 47 1.42 4.76 -5.29
N PHE A 48 0.53 5.69 -5.09
CA PHE A 48 -0.58 5.56 -4.15
C PHE A 48 -1.91 5.36 -4.87
N ASN A 49 -2.74 4.51 -4.29
CA ASN A 49 -4.15 4.39 -4.66
C ASN A 49 -4.98 5.32 -3.81
N ILE A 50 -5.75 6.18 -4.45
CA ILE A 50 -6.65 7.12 -3.79
C ILE A 50 -8.08 6.67 -4.06
N LEU A 51 -8.87 6.54 -3.02
CA LEU A 51 -10.30 6.26 -3.11
C LEU A 51 -11.06 7.36 -2.38
N ILE A 52 -12.03 7.95 -3.05
CA ILE A 52 -12.93 8.93 -2.46
C ILE A 52 -14.26 8.23 -2.20
N ARG A 53 -14.66 8.15 -0.91
CA ARG A 53 -15.86 7.44 -0.42
C ARG A 53 -15.91 5.94 -0.72
N GLY A 54 -14.75 5.32 -0.92
CA GLY A 54 -14.63 3.88 -1.12
C GLY A 54 -14.78 3.44 -2.57
N VAL A 55 -15.06 2.16 -2.77
CA VAL A 55 -15.20 1.52 -4.08
C VAL A 55 -16.63 1.69 -4.57
N SER A 56 -16.81 2.32 -5.72
CA SER A 56 -18.12 2.59 -6.33
C SER A 56 -18.49 1.59 -7.44
N SER A 57 -17.50 0.92 -8.02
CA SER A 57 -17.71 -0.02 -9.13
C SER A 57 -16.64 -1.13 -9.15
N ASN A 58 -16.89 -2.16 -9.94
CA ASN A 58 -15.89 -3.22 -10.20
C ASN A 58 -14.78 -2.78 -11.19
N GLY A 59 -14.87 -1.57 -11.72
CA GLY A 59 -13.87 -1.00 -12.63
C GLY A 59 -12.84 -0.12 -11.93
N ASN A 60 -12.31 0.86 -12.67
CA ASN A 60 -11.40 1.85 -12.12
C ASN A 60 -12.16 2.80 -11.17
N ASN A 61 -11.73 2.84 -9.90
CA ASN A 61 -12.30 3.68 -8.85
C ASN A 61 -11.41 4.88 -8.49
N GLN A 62 -10.34 5.12 -9.24
CA GLN A 62 -9.46 6.25 -8.98
C GLN A 62 -10.17 7.58 -9.31
N PRO A 63 -9.95 8.64 -8.52
CA PRO A 63 -10.48 9.95 -8.81
C PRO A 63 -9.78 10.58 -10.03
N LEU A 64 -10.44 11.54 -10.65
CA LEU A 64 -9.84 12.38 -11.67
C LEU A 64 -8.87 13.37 -11.01
N ILE A 65 -7.63 13.40 -11.47
CA ILE A 65 -6.60 14.34 -11.00
C ILE A 65 -6.50 15.49 -11.99
N ILE A 66 -6.62 16.71 -11.49
CA ILE A 66 -6.48 17.94 -12.30
C ILE A 66 -5.41 18.82 -11.65
N VAL A 67 -4.43 19.18 -12.43
CA VAL A 67 -3.30 20.03 -12.05
C VAL A 67 -3.36 21.33 -12.85
N ASP A 68 -3.54 22.45 -12.19
CA ASP A 68 -3.65 23.78 -12.80
C ASP A 68 -4.64 23.85 -13.98
N GLY A 69 -5.70 23.03 -13.90
CA GLY A 69 -6.76 22.98 -14.92
C GLY A 69 -6.59 21.88 -15.99
N TYR A 70 -5.50 21.12 -15.97
CA TYR A 70 -5.24 20.03 -16.91
C TYR A 70 -5.27 18.68 -16.20
N GLU A 71 -5.70 17.63 -16.90
CA GLU A 71 -5.65 16.26 -16.41
C GLU A 71 -4.17 15.85 -16.20
N GLY A 72 -3.82 15.37 -15.02
CA GLY A 72 -2.46 15.05 -14.63
C GLY A 72 -2.36 13.83 -13.74
N ASN A 73 -1.15 13.57 -13.22
CA ASN A 73 -0.85 12.48 -12.32
C ASN A 73 -0.18 13.01 -11.05
N LEU A 74 -0.64 12.56 -9.90
CA LEU A 74 -0.07 12.93 -8.59
C LEU A 74 1.40 12.55 -8.42
N ASN A 75 1.81 11.42 -8.97
CA ASN A 75 3.18 10.91 -8.84
C ASN A 75 4.23 11.78 -9.57
N THR A 76 3.80 12.70 -10.43
CA THR A 76 4.71 13.57 -11.20
C THR A 76 4.88 14.95 -10.59
N ILE A 77 4.19 15.24 -9.48
CA ILE A 77 4.16 16.58 -8.89
C ILE A 77 4.98 16.55 -7.60
N ASN A 78 5.92 17.48 -7.50
CA ASN A 78 6.63 17.70 -6.25
C ASN A 78 5.67 18.31 -5.21
N PRO A 79 5.50 17.70 -4.02
CA PRO A 79 4.66 18.25 -2.96
C PRO A 79 5.02 19.69 -2.56
N ASP A 80 6.29 20.05 -2.66
CA ASP A 80 6.77 21.40 -2.32
C ASP A 80 6.28 22.49 -3.28
N ASP A 81 5.89 22.12 -4.52
CA ASP A 81 5.36 23.04 -5.52
C ASP A 81 3.83 23.24 -5.38
N ILE A 82 3.18 22.55 -4.45
CA ILE A 82 1.73 22.61 -4.28
C ILE A 82 1.35 23.76 -3.36
N GLU A 83 0.43 24.62 -3.84
CA GLU A 83 -0.22 25.65 -3.01
C GLU A 83 -1.42 25.09 -2.27
N THR A 84 -2.31 24.39 -3.01
CA THR A 84 -3.51 23.76 -2.43
C THR A 84 -3.88 22.48 -3.14
N ILE A 85 -4.39 21.51 -2.35
CA ILE A 85 -5.08 20.34 -2.86
C ILE A 85 -6.55 20.45 -2.44
N THR A 86 -7.45 20.43 -3.41
CA THR A 86 -8.89 20.51 -3.19
C THR A 86 -9.54 19.22 -3.65
N VAL A 87 -10.25 18.54 -2.75
CA VAL A 87 -10.98 17.30 -3.09
C VAL A 87 -12.46 17.62 -3.22
N LEU A 88 -12.95 17.44 -4.45
CA LEU A 88 -14.38 17.57 -4.79
C LEU A 88 -15.05 16.21 -4.72
N LYS A 89 -16.16 16.16 -4.02
CA LYS A 89 -16.93 14.93 -3.78
C LYS A 89 -18.36 15.14 -4.31
N ASP A 90 -18.98 14.05 -4.74
CA ASP A 90 -20.40 14.05 -5.14
C ASP A 90 -20.77 15.11 -6.20
N ALA A 91 -21.80 15.90 -5.90
CA ALA A 91 -22.33 16.92 -6.79
C ALA A 91 -21.29 17.94 -7.26
N GLN A 92 -20.27 18.23 -6.46
CA GLN A 92 -19.17 19.14 -6.84
C GLN A 92 -18.27 18.54 -7.92
N ALA A 93 -18.10 17.22 -7.93
CA ALA A 93 -17.31 16.51 -8.93
C ALA A 93 -18.07 16.37 -10.27
N SER A 94 -19.38 16.48 -10.26
CA SER A 94 -20.24 16.30 -11.46
C SER A 94 -19.98 17.30 -12.59
N ILE A 95 -19.39 18.48 -12.27
CA ILE A 95 -18.99 19.46 -13.28
C ILE A 95 -17.93 18.90 -14.25
N TYR A 96 -17.21 17.85 -13.85
CA TYR A 96 -16.23 17.14 -14.68
C TYR A 96 -16.82 15.96 -15.45
N GLY A 97 -18.15 15.83 -15.42
CA GLY A 97 -18.89 14.78 -16.13
C GLY A 97 -18.58 13.37 -15.61
N VAL A 98 -18.64 12.39 -16.50
CA VAL A 98 -18.45 10.97 -16.16
C VAL A 98 -17.08 10.68 -15.55
N LYS A 99 -16.02 11.38 -16.01
CA LYS A 99 -14.67 11.24 -15.45
C LYS A 99 -14.60 11.63 -13.97
N GLY A 100 -15.46 12.54 -13.52
CA GLY A 100 -15.55 12.97 -12.13
C GLY A 100 -16.41 12.08 -11.22
N ALA A 101 -16.97 10.97 -11.73
CA ALA A 101 -17.89 10.12 -10.98
C ALA A 101 -17.28 9.55 -9.69
N ASN A 102 -15.98 9.28 -9.68
CA ASN A 102 -15.23 8.78 -8.51
C ASN A 102 -14.63 9.90 -7.65
N GLY A 103 -15.06 11.15 -7.87
CA GLY A 103 -14.49 12.35 -7.26
C GLY A 103 -13.38 12.97 -8.08
N VAL A 104 -13.01 14.20 -7.72
CA VAL A 104 -11.98 14.97 -8.41
C VAL A 104 -11.00 15.54 -7.39
N VAL A 105 -9.71 15.42 -7.65
CA VAL A 105 -8.63 16.05 -6.90
C VAL A 105 -8.06 17.18 -7.73
N LEU A 106 -8.28 18.42 -7.28
CA LEU A 106 -7.74 19.62 -7.91
C LEU A 106 -6.47 20.02 -7.20
N ILE A 107 -5.41 20.19 -7.94
CA ILE A 107 -4.12 20.65 -7.45
C ILE A 107 -3.84 22.01 -8.06
N THR A 108 -3.52 22.97 -7.22
CA THR A 108 -3.06 24.28 -7.63
C THR A 108 -1.61 24.43 -7.25
N SER A 109 -0.76 24.72 -8.21
CA SER A 109 0.67 24.94 -7.97
C SER A 109 0.95 26.36 -7.44
N LYS A 110 2.06 26.50 -6.71
CA LYS A 110 2.56 27.79 -6.24
C LYS A 110 2.92 28.68 -7.43
N LYS A 111 2.39 29.88 -7.48
CA LYS A 111 2.64 30.83 -8.56
C LYS A 111 3.54 31.97 -8.09
N GLY A 112 4.46 32.37 -8.94
CA GLY A 112 5.27 33.56 -8.70
C GLY A 112 4.40 34.82 -8.66
N LYS A 113 4.71 35.75 -7.77
CA LYS A 113 4.05 37.06 -7.70
C LYS A 113 4.87 38.05 -8.47
N LYS A 114 4.25 38.76 -9.44
CA LYS A 114 4.91 39.82 -10.21
C LYS A 114 5.40 40.93 -9.29
N GLY A 115 6.67 41.32 -9.41
CA GLY A 115 7.28 42.36 -8.57
C GLY A 115 7.81 41.91 -7.22
N SER A 116 7.74 40.64 -6.88
CA SER A 116 8.40 40.10 -5.67
C SER A 116 9.88 39.83 -5.95
N ALA A 117 10.74 40.07 -4.96
CA ALA A 117 12.13 39.67 -5.02
C ALA A 117 12.24 38.12 -5.16
N PRO A 118 13.24 37.62 -5.91
CA PRO A 118 13.49 36.21 -6.03
C PRO A 118 13.79 35.62 -4.65
N LYS A 119 13.15 34.49 -4.33
CA LYS A 119 13.39 33.72 -3.11
C LYS A 119 13.92 32.35 -3.54
N ALA A 120 15.05 31.96 -2.98
CA ALA A 120 15.59 30.63 -3.14
C ALA A 120 15.32 29.82 -1.87
N PHE A 121 14.78 28.63 -2.02
CA PHE A 121 14.60 27.66 -0.95
C PHE A 121 15.37 26.41 -1.30
N TYR A 122 16.02 25.83 -0.30
CA TYR A 122 16.67 24.55 -0.41
C TYR A 122 16.17 23.64 0.72
N ASN A 123 15.52 22.57 0.37
CA ASN A 123 15.03 21.56 1.29
C ASN A 123 15.80 20.27 1.04
N ALA A 124 16.39 19.71 2.08
CA ALA A 124 16.99 18.39 2.02
C ALA A 124 16.57 17.59 3.22
N TYR A 125 16.24 16.32 3.02
CA TYR A 125 16.03 15.41 4.13
C TYR A 125 16.66 14.05 3.84
N SER A 126 17.05 13.39 4.92
CA SER A 126 17.53 12.02 4.91
C SER A 126 16.72 11.23 5.92
N GLY A 127 16.33 10.04 5.53
CA GLY A 127 15.51 9.16 6.36
C GLY A 127 15.83 7.70 6.12
N VAL A 128 15.30 6.85 6.99
CA VAL A 128 15.41 5.41 6.90
C VAL A 128 14.00 4.85 6.82
N GLN A 129 13.79 3.98 5.85
CA GLN A 129 12.54 3.26 5.68
C GLN A 129 12.76 1.78 5.97
N GLU A 130 11.98 1.25 6.87
CA GLU A 130 11.96 -0.18 7.17
C GLU A 130 10.53 -0.71 7.22
N THR A 131 10.38 -2.00 7.05
CA THR A 131 9.06 -2.66 7.17
C THR A 131 8.62 -2.64 8.61
N SER A 132 7.52 -1.95 8.91
CA SER A 132 6.99 -1.76 10.27
C SER A 132 6.52 -3.07 10.93
N LYS A 133 6.12 -4.06 10.14
CA LYS A 133 5.64 -5.36 10.63
C LYS A 133 5.94 -6.45 9.61
N LYS A 134 6.63 -7.47 10.05
CA LYS A 134 6.80 -8.74 9.33
C LYS A 134 5.72 -9.71 9.80
N LEU A 135 5.29 -10.59 8.91
CA LEU A 135 4.34 -11.64 9.24
C LEU A 135 5.08 -12.77 9.98
N ASN A 136 4.50 -13.27 11.05
CA ASN A 136 5.01 -14.47 11.70
C ASN A 136 4.59 -15.69 10.89
N TYR A 137 5.50 -16.19 10.07
CA TYR A 137 5.35 -17.47 9.42
C TYR A 137 5.99 -18.58 10.25
N MET A 138 5.44 -19.78 10.10
CA MET A 138 6.10 -20.97 10.61
C MET A 138 7.45 -21.15 9.94
N ASN A 139 8.45 -21.49 10.70
CA ASN A 139 9.73 -21.92 10.15
C ASN A 139 9.60 -23.32 9.53
N GLY A 140 10.63 -23.77 8.79
CA GLY A 140 10.56 -25.05 8.08
C GLY A 140 10.25 -26.24 8.98
N LEU A 141 10.82 -26.25 10.20
CA LEU A 141 10.58 -27.31 11.19
C LEU A 141 9.14 -27.25 11.73
N GLU A 142 8.67 -26.07 12.08
CA GLU A 142 7.28 -25.88 12.58
C GLU A 142 6.25 -26.26 11.54
N TYR A 143 6.48 -25.88 10.27
CA TYR A 143 5.61 -26.23 9.16
C TYR A 143 5.57 -27.75 8.92
N ALA A 144 6.74 -28.39 8.93
CA ALA A 144 6.82 -29.86 8.78
C ALA A 144 6.13 -30.60 9.93
N SER A 145 6.29 -30.10 11.18
CA SER A 145 5.59 -30.65 12.35
C SER A 145 4.08 -30.48 12.23
N TYR A 146 3.63 -29.29 11.85
CA TYR A 146 2.20 -29.01 11.62
C TYR A 146 1.60 -29.93 10.54
N LEU A 147 2.29 -30.12 9.43
CA LEU A 147 1.81 -31.04 8.38
C LEU A 147 1.77 -32.48 8.87
N ASN A 148 2.77 -32.94 9.59
CA ASN A 148 2.76 -34.29 10.14
C ASN A 148 1.57 -34.49 11.10
N GLU A 149 1.29 -33.53 11.98
CA GLU A 149 0.12 -33.57 12.86
C GLU A 149 -1.20 -33.56 12.09
N ALA A 150 -1.30 -32.70 11.07
CA ALA A 150 -2.49 -32.62 10.23
C ALA A 150 -2.75 -33.93 9.46
N TYR A 151 -1.69 -34.55 8.93
CA TYR A 151 -1.78 -35.85 8.26
C TYR A 151 -2.15 -36.96 9.24
N ALA A 152 -1.53 -36.99 10.42
CA ALA A 152 -1.87 -37.98 11.46
C ALA A 152 -3.34 -37.85 11.87
N ALA A 153 -3.85 -36.65 12.08
CA ALA A 153 -5.25 -36.40 12.41
C ALA A 153 -6.20 -36.79 11.27
N GLY A 154 -5.82 -36.53 10.02
CA GLY A 154 -6.61 -36.87 8.83
C GLY A 154 -6.71 -38.37 8.56
N GLN A 155 -5.68 -39.12 8.93
CA GLN A 155 -5.63 -40.59 8.73
C GLN A 155 -6.49 -41.39 9.73
N THR A 156 -6.92 -40.79 10.83
CA THR A 156 -7.93 -41.38 11.71
C THR A 156 -9.26 -41.57 10.98
N LEU A 157 -9.48 -40.95 9.82
CA LEU A 157 -10.67 -41.14 8.99
C LEU A 157 -10.56 -42.25 7.94
N ASN A 158 -9.60 -43.14 8.04
CA ASN A 158 -9.52 -44.48 7.39
C ASN A 158 -9.85 -44.58 5.90
N THR A 159 -9.84 -43.50 5.12
CA THR A 159 -10.37 -43.53 3.76
C THR A 159 -9.43 -43.04 2.66
N LEU A 160 -8.18 -42.67 2.96
CA LEU A 160 -7.28 -42.07 1.97
C LEU A 160 -5.87 -42.68 1.96
N VAL A 161 -5.72 -43.94 2.27
CA VAL A 161 -4.50 -44.63 1.91
C VAL A 161 -4.59 -44.99 0.43
N ASP A 162 -4.27 -44.02 -0.41
CA ASP A 162 -3.90 -44.33 -1.80
C ASP A 162 -2.66 -45.23 -1.73
N GLN A 163 -2.81 -46.49 -2.16
CA GLN A 163 -1.73 -47.49 -2.08
C GLN A 163 -0.47 -47.04 -2.81
N ASN A 164 -0.55 -46.01 -3.66
CA ASN A 164 0.59 -45.42 -4.34
C ASN A 164 1.48 -44.52 -3.44
N LEU A 165 0.94 -43.97 -2.35
CA LEU A 165 1.71 -43.14 -1.42
C LEU A 165 2.64 -43.94 -0.51
N THR A 166 2.34 -45.21 -0.27
CA THR A 166 3.18 -46.07 0.59
C THR A 166 4.53 -46.42 -0.05
N SER A 167 4.68 -46.24 -1.33
CA SER A 167 5.92 -46.47 -2.08
C SER A 167 6.73 -45.20 -2.37
N ASP A 168 6.22 -44.00 -2.01
CA ASP A 168 6.93 -42.75 -2.21
C ASP A 168 8.02 -42.59 -1.14
N PRO A 169 9.31 -42.45 -1.53
CA PRO A 169 10.42 -42.31 -0.60
C PRO A 169 10.36 -41.02 0.25
N ASN A 170 9.52 -40.08 -0.10
CA ASN A 170 9.33 -38.83 0.64
C ASN A 170 8.34 -38.97 1.82
N TYR A 171 7.69 -40.11 1.93
CA TYR A 171 6.74 -40.40 3.02
C TYR A 171 7.23 -41.53 3.91
N THR A 172 7.05 -41.36 5.21
CA THR A 172 7.31 -42.44 6.21
C THR A 172 6.00 -42.93 6.78
N ILE A 173 5.89 -44.25 6.92
CA ILE A 173 4.82 -44.89 7.70
C ILE A 173 5.33 -45.05 9.13
N GLN A 174 4.72 -44.34 10.08
CA GLN A 174 4.99 -44.49 11.52
C GLN A 174 3.67 -44.88 12.20
N ASP A 175 3.69 -45.97 12.97
CA ASP A 175 2.49 -46.51 13.64
C ASP A 175 1.27 -46.69 12.73
N GLY A 176 1.50 -47.04 11.44
CA GLY A 176 0.45 -47.20 10.44
C GLY A 176 -0.06 -45.88 9.81
N GLN A 177 0.60 -44.79 10.12
CA GLN A 177 0.29 -43.46 9.54
C GLN A 177 1.39 -43.05 8.54
N ILE A 178 0.97 -42.38 7.47
CA ILE A 178 1.88 -41.84 6.47
C ILE A 178 2.21 -40.40 6.89
N LEU A 179 3.49 -40.13 7.14
CA LEU A 179 3.95 -38.80 7.51
C LEU A 179 4.75 -38.20 6.34
N PRO A 180 4.42 -36.98 5.87
CA PRO A 180 5.08 -36.36 4.73
C PRO A 180 6.53 -35.97 5.00
N PHE A 181 6.92 -35.78 6.27
CA PHE A 181 8.29 -35.41 6.60
C PHE A 181 8.93 -36.42 7.55
N GLN A 182 10.07 -36.92 7.12
CA GLN A 182 10.93 -37.79 7.91
C GLN A 182 12.02 -36.95 8.60
N ASN A 183 12.50 -37.46 9.76
CA ASN A 183 13.64 -36.87 10.45
C ASN A 183 13.53 -35.35 10.66
N LEU A 184 12.46 -34.92 11.32
CA LEU A 184 12.22 -33.49 11.64
C LEU A 184 13.45 -32.80 12.26
N SER A 185 14.27 -33.56 13.01
CA SER A 185 15.49 -33.04 13.62
C SER A 185 16.58 -32.66 12.63
N SER A 186 16.53 -33.19 11.41
CA SER A 186 17.48 -32.85 10.33
C SER A 186 17.01 -31.67 9.49
N LEU A 187 15.74 -31.27 9.63
CA LEU A 187 15.21 -30.08 8.98
C LEU A 187 15.67 -28.86 9.79
N GLY A 188 16.46 -28.01 9.17
CA GLY A 188 16.81 -26.72 9.76
C GLY A 188 15.58 -25.80 9.84
N SER A 189 15.77 -24.62 10.44
CA SER A 189 14.72 -23.59 10.47
C SER A 189 14.30 -23.07 9.08
N GLY A 190 15.09 -23.42 8.04
CA GLY A 190 14.90 -22.86 6.69
C GLY A 190 15.35 -21.41 6.59
N VAL A 191 15.08 -20.81 5.46
CA VAL A 191 15.37 -19.40 5.18
C VAL A 191 14.14 -18.57 5.42
N ASN A 192 14.25 -17.53 6.22
CA ASN A 192 13.20 -16.53 6.35
C ASN A 192 13.27 -15.56 5.17
N TRP A 193 12.51 -15.83 4.13
CA TRP A 193 12.48 -15.00 2.92
C TRP A 193 12.08 -13.55 3.17
N GLN A 194 11.37 -13.26 4.26
CA GLN A 194 11.07 -11.87 4.61
C GLN A 194 12.34 -11.12 5.05
N ASP A 195 13.25 -11.78 5.75
CA ASP A 195 14.52 -11.17 6.17
C ASP A 195 15.48 -10.98 5.01
N GLU A 196 15.39 -11.84 3.98
CA GLU A 196 16.19 -11.72 2.76
C GLU A 196 15.66 -10.66 1.78
N VAL A 197 14.36 -10.41 1.77
CA VAL A 197 13.71 -9.50 0.80
C VAL A 197 13.49 -8.11 1.39
N PHE A 198 13.17 -8.01 2.69
CA PHE A 198 12.90 -6.73 3.33
C PHE A 198 14.13 -6.23 4.07
N ASP A 199 14.86 -5.37 3.42
CA ASP A 199 16.00 -4.67 3.98
C ASP A 199 15.65 -3.22 4.29
N THR A 200 16.50 -2.60 5.09
CA THR A 200 16.39 -1.19 5.45
C THR A 200 16.84 -0.33 4.27
N ALA A 201 15.95 0.54 3.80
CA ALA A 201 16.26 1.46 2.70
C ALA A 201 16.56 2.87 3.20
N THR A 202 17.59 3.51 2.65
CA THR A 202 17.88 4.92 2.90
C THR A 202 17.13 5.78 1.88
N ILE A 203 16.41 6.79 2.35
CA ILE A 203 15.75 7.79 1.51
C ILE A 203 16.51 9.08 1.63
N ILE A 204 16.91 9.64 0.49
CA ILE A 204 17.54 10.96 0.41
C ILE A 204 16.72 11.76 -0.62
N SER A 205 16.29 12.95 -0.22
CA SER A 205 15.62 13.91 -1.10
C SER A 205 16.26 15.27 -0.98
N HIS A 206 16.38 15.96 -2.11
CA HIS A 206 16.91 17.32 -2.20
C HIS A 206 16.24 18.07 -3.35
#